data_5e6c84e2a4ce68eb807618766afc8bd7
#
_entry.id   5e6c84e2a4ce68eb807618766afc8bd7
#
_cell.length_a   1.000
_cell.length_b   1.000
_cell.length_c   1.000
_cell.angle_alpha   90.00
_cell.angle_beta   90.00
_cell.angle_gamma   90.00
#
_symmetry.space_group_name_H-M   'P 1'
#
loop_
_entity.id
_entity.type
_entity.pdbx_description
1 polymer ?
#
loop_
_entity_poly.entity_id
_entity_poly.type
_entity_poly.pdbx_seq_one_letter_code
_entity_poly.pdbx_strand_id
1 'polypeptide(L)'
;MSNQTTPLSKDEKRRIREAKELTRLEKEKARPKRFWLWYLAYMMFILALIYIVDEVATNLPNALQTEINLAINVWPWASKNGYDVVTTWNQVYPTSTTITIEAFENQISSGLSNIGLVHTAANAMLIVSMFYRSLADKWGRKFFLFINTLGMALSLLVFFTATNFAGYIIGFFCLRFFVTPDQQVVYIFELAPKKYRNAIFSSIKGVAELGLVFIWLLRKLFLTADGTSPVEGDFYLYRWLFLAVAIAAAVIAFLALIFARESDAFLDERIAYLKQTDEERAAIKAEKDASKAQGGFISALKYTFKNKQVLWICIATAVAELCYSACNNYSNVLTYGFLGQGMHSVEQATDVTFWFPFSCAIVTFAYGFISDWIGRKKTSIVLLSSCTVFMVLEFLGLYYGWPDWIIGLLLGGVLGADWANGDVLSLMAGESCPTNIRASVMSSWSTFFGIGMILSFAISAIAPKIAGTTYLSLVYLCVSVPSWVVSLFFLMIKVKETKGTDLNTKIGQNAIDVVSETEQR
;
A
#
# COMPACT_ATOMS: atom_id res chain seq x y z
N MET A 1 -40.04 -39.62 -31.48
CA MET A 1 -38.76 -40.05 -30.91
C MET A 1 -38.17 -38.86 -30.14
N SER A 2 -38.38 -38.82 -28.83
CA SER A 2 -37.82 -37.74 -27.97
C SER A 2 -36.38 -38.10 -27.68
N ASN A 3 -35.44 -37.26 -28.19
CA ASN A 3 -34.05 -37.33 -27.80
C ASN A 3 -33.93 -36.95 -26.31
N GLN A 4 -33.97 -37.94 -25.43
CA GLN A 4 -33.54 -37.79 -24.05
C GLN A 4 -32.01 -37.67 -24.05
N THR A 5 -31.49 -36.43 -24.04
CA THR A 5 -30.09 -36.18 -23.76
C THR A 5 -29.86 -36.50 -22.28
N THR A 6 -29.22 -37.63 -22.03
CA THR A 6 -28.72 -38.02 -20.69
C THR A 6 -27.91 -36.86 -20.09
N PRO A 7 -28.19 -36.43 -18.85
CA PRO A 7 -27.44 -35.33 -18.25
C PRO A 7 -25.95 -35.72 -18.13
N LEU A 8 -25.06 -34.90 -18.72
CA LEU A 8 -23.62 -35.09 -18.67
C LEU A 8 -23.15 -35.27 -17.22
N SER A 9 -22.27 -36.22 -17.00
CA SER A 9 -21.62 -36.46 -15.70
C SER A 9 -20.84 -35.22 -15.24
N LYS A 10 -20.52 -35.10 -13.95
CA LYS A 10 -19.71 -33.99 -13.41
C LYS A 10 -18.33 -33.96 -14.07
N ASP A 11 -17.74 -35.09 -14.37
CA ASP A 11 -16.42 -35.20 -15.00
C ASP A 11 -16.44 -34.80 -16.48
N GLU A 12 -17.49 -35.15 -17.23
CA GLU A 12 -17.67 -34.71 -18.61
C GLU A 12 -17.87 -33.19 -18.68
N LYS A 13 -18.67 -32.62 -17.79
CA LYS A 13 -18.83 -31.15 -17.69
C LYS A 13 -17.52 -30.45 -17.37
N ARG A 14 -16.67 -31.03 -16.52
CA ARG A 14 -15.36 -30.52 -16.18
C ARG A 14 -14.44 -30.56 -17.40
N ARG A 15 -14.32 -31.70 -18.09
CA ARG A 15 -13.48 -31.84 -19.29
C ARG A 15 -13.90 -30.90 -20.42
N ILE A 16 -15.20 -30.69 -20.64
CA ILE A 16 -15.69 -29.72 -21.64
C ILE A 16 -15.30 -28.29 -21.26
N ARG A 17 -15.39 -27.93 -19.97
CA ARG A 17 -14.95 -26.60 -19.52
C ARG A 17 -13.44 -26.41 -19.69
N GLU A 18 -12.64 -27.39 -19.30
CA GLU A 18 -11.17 -27.35 -19.42
C GLU A 18 -10.74 -27.28 -20.90
N ALA A 19 -11.38 -28.03 -21.80
CA ALA A 19 -11.12 -27.95 -23.24
C ALA A 19 -11.47 -26.60 -23.84
N LYS A 20 -12.59 -25.99 -23.43
CA LYS A 20 -12.96 -24.64 -23.86
C LYS A 20 -11.98 -23.58 -23.33
N GLU A 21 -11.56 -23.72 -22.07
CA GLU A 21 -10.56 -22.85 -21.45
C GLU A 21 -9.22 -22.96 -22.20
N LEU A 22 -8.74 -24.18 -22.46
CA LEU A 22 -7.49 -24.44 -23.21
C LEU A 22 -7.51 -23.76 -24.57
N THR A 23 -8.56 -23.99 -25.36
CA THR A 23 -8.70 -23.38 -26.70
C THR A 23 -8.70 -21.85 -26.62
N ARG A 24 -9.34 -21.27 -25.61
CA ARG A 24 -9.34 -19.82 -25.39
C ARG A 24 -7.94 -19.31 -25.08
N LEU A 25 -7.21 -19.97 -24.17
CA LEU A 25 -5.86 -19.55 -23.75
C LEU A 25 -4.85 -19.69 -24.88
N GLU A 26 -4.91 -20.79 -25.66
CA GLU A 26 -4.05 -20.97 -26.82
C GLU A 26 -4.30 -19.90 -27.89
N LYS A 27 -5.56 -19.53 -28.11
CA LYS A 27 -5.92 -18.44 -29.02
C LYS A 27 -5.42 -17.09 -28.51
N GLU A 28 -5.45 -16.84 -27.21
CA GLU A 28 -4.93 -15.63 -26.61
C GLU A 28 -3.39 -15.58 -26.72
N LYS A 29 -2.70 -16.68 -26.48
CA LYS A 29 -1.25 -16.80 -26.64
C LYS A 29 -0.81 -16.62 -28.09
N ALA A 30 -1.57 -17.13 -29.05
CA ALA A 30 -1.30 -17.01 -30.48
C ALA A 30 -1.54 -15.62 -31.05
N ARG A 31 -2.14 -14.69 -30.32
CA ARG A 31 -2.37 -13.32 -30.81
C ARG A 31 -1.05 -12.64 -31.13
N PRO A 32 -0.84 -12.10 -32.35
CA PRO A 32 0.42 -11.50 -32.75
C PRO A 32 0.75 -10.30 -31.86
N LYS A 33 1.95 -10.27 -31.31
CA LYS A 33 2.53 -9.14 -30.59
C LYS A 33 3.23 -8.25 -31.62
N ARG A 34 2.42 -7.57 -32.46
CA ARG A 34 2.96 -6.63 -33.44
C ARG A 34 3.80 -5.58 -32.71
N PHE A 35 5.11 -5.52 -33.05
CA PHE A 35 6.07 -4.63 -32.41
C PHE A 35 6.13 -4.80 -30.87
N TRP A 36 6.91 -5.74 -30.40
CA TRP A 36 7.04 -6.10 -28.99
C TRP A 36 7.26 -4.90 -28.05
N LEU A 37 8.02 -3.89 -28.50
CA LEU A 37 8.26 -2.67 -27.73
C LEU A 37 7.00 -1.85 -27.52
N TRP A 38 6.15 -1.70 -28.57
CA TRP A 38 4.87 -1.01 -28.47
C TRP A 38 3.86 -1.76 -27.59
N TYR A 39 3.89 -3.10 -27.67
CA TYR A 39 3.07 -3.93 -26.80
C TYR A 39 3.48 -3.76 -25.33
N LEU A 40 4.79 -3.78 -25.03
CA LEU A 40 5.30 -3.55 -23.69
C LEU A 40 4.91 -2.15 -23.17
N ALA A 41 5.14 -1.09 -23.97
CA ALA A 41 4.79 0.27 -23.59
C ALA A 41 3.28 0.43 -23.33
N TYR A 42 2.45 -0.17 -24.18
CA TYR A 42 1.00 -0.17 -24.01
C TYR A 42 0.55 -0.86 -22.71
N MET A 43 1.08 -2.03 -22.44
CA MET A 43 0.75 -2.75 -21.20
C MET A 43 1.26 -2.01 -19.95
N MET A 44 2.47 -1.45 -20.00
CA MET A 44 3.02 -0.63 -18.91
C MET A 44 2.18 0.62 -18.68
N PHE A 45 1.65 1.23 -19.73
CA PHE A 45 0.72 2.37 -19.61
C PHE A 45 -0.58 1.98 -18.87
N ILE A 46 -1.20 0.86 -19.23
CA ILE A 46 -2.42 0.38 -18.52
C ILE A 46 -2.10 0.09 -17.05
N LEU A 47 -0.98 -0.57 -16.78
CA LEU A 47 -0.56 -0.88 -15.41
C LEU A 47 -0.23 0.39 -14.61
N ALA A 48 0.36 1.41 -15.24
CA ALA A 48 0.59 2.71 -14.62
C ALA A 48 -0.72 3.40 -14.25
N LEU A 49 -1.74 3.38 -15.12
CA LEU A 49 -3.07 3.94 -14.81
C LEU A 49 -3.72 3.24 -13.61
N ILE A 50 -3.61 1.90 -13.54
CA ILE A 50 -4.14 1.14 -12.40
C ILE A 50 -3.38 1.51 -11.13
N TYR A 51 -2.05 1.64 -11.21
CA TYR A 51 -1.22 1.96 -10.08
C TYR A 51 -1.48 3.41 -9.59
N ILE A 52 -1.70 4.37 -10.49
CA ILE A 52 -2.14 5.73 -10.14
C ILE A 52 -3.43 5.69 -9.32
N VAL A 53 -4.42 4.92 -9.78
CA VAL A 53 -5.70 4.79 -9.06
C VAL A 53 -5.50 4.13 -7.71
N ASP A 54 -4.67 3.12 -7.62
CA ASP A 54 -4.34 2.42 -6.38
C ASP A 54 -3.71 3.37 -5.36
N GLU A 55 -2.70 4.15 -5.77
CA GLU A 55 -2.06 5.15 -4.91
C GLU A 55 -3.02 6.25 -4.46
N VAL A 56 -3.83 6.79 -5.38
CA VAL A 56 -4.82 7.81 -5.04
C VAL A 56 -5.89 7.25 -4.10
N ALA A 57 -6.43 6.05 -4.37
CA ALA A 57 -7.45 5.43 -3.55
C ALA A 57 -6.95 5.10 -2.13
N THR A 58 -5.70 4.64 -2.02
CA THR A 58 -5.05 4.31 -0.75
C THR A 58 -4.80 5.54 0.11
N ASN A 59 -4.37 6.65 -0.52
CA ASN A 59 -3.98 7.87 0.18
C ASN A 59 -5.15 8.82 0.44
N LEU A 60 -6.25 8.71 -0.30
CA LEU A 60 -7.38 9.63 -0.17
C LEU A 60 -7.99 9.68 1.25
N PRO A 61 -8.24 8.56 1.95
CA PRO A 61 -8.72 8.60 3.33
C PRO A 61 -7.74 9.29 4.30
N ASN A 62 -6.43 9.15 4.05
CA ASN A 62 -5.40 9.77 4.87
C ASN A 62 -5.33 11.30 4.59
N ALA A 63 -5.49 11.69 3.33
CA ALA A 63 -5.51 13.09 2.90
C ALA A 63 -6.73 13.86 3.41
N LEU A 64 -7.81 13.15 3.75
CA LEU A 64 -9.09 13.73 4.19
C LEU A 64 -9.42 13.38 5.65
N GLN A 65 -8.44 12.89 6.42
CA GLN A 65 -8.68 12.38 7.77
C GLN A 65 -9.27 13.43 8.70
N THR A 66 -8.84 14.68 8.57
CA THR A 66 -9.36 15.80 9.36
C THR A 66 -10.81 16.10 9.01
N GLU A 67 -11.13 16.23 7.73
CA GLU A 67 -12.48 16.50 7.22
C GLU A 67 -13.44 15.36 7.59
N ILE A 68 -13.00 14.11 7.46
CA ILE A 68 -13.75 12.94 7.88
C ILE A 68 -14.04 12.99 9.39
N ASN A 69 -13.04 13.27 10.21
CA ASN A 69 -13.21 13.35 11.65
C ASN A 69 -14.23 14.43 12.04
N LEU A 70 -14.12 15.61 11.46
CA LEU A 70 -15.06 16.71 11.71
C LEU A 70 -16.48 16.31 11.31
N ALA A 71 -16.67 15.73 10.14
CA ALA A 71 -17.98 15.42 9.60
C ALA A 71 -18.70 14.27 10.34
N ILE A 72 -18.00 13.21 10.71
CA ILE A 72 -18.65 12.00 11.26
C ILE A 72 -18.58 11.86 12.78
N ASN A 73 -17.67 12.58 13.45
CA ASN A 73 -17.51 12.51 14.90
C ASN A 73 -17.85 13.84 15.60
N VAL A 74 -17.26 14.94 15.12
CA VAL A 74 -17.35 16.23 15.85
C VAL A 74 -18.68 16.92 15.61
N TRP A 75 -19.07 17.06 14.34
CA TRP A 75 -20.32 17.73 13.98
C TRP A 75 -21.58 17.06 14.52
N PRO A 76 -21.77 15.72 14.41
CA PRO A 76 -22.92 15.05 14.99
C PRO A 76 -22.99 15.21 16.52
N TRP A 77 -21.81 15.22 17.19
CA TRP A 77 -21.73 15.49 18.62
C TRP A 77 -22.17 16.92 18.96
N ALA A 78 -21.67 17.92 18.23
CA ALA A 78 -22.03 19.32 18.43
C ALA A 78 -23.51 19.54 18.22
N SER A 79 -24.06 19.09 17.10
CA SER A 79 -25.48 19.19 16.77
C SER A 79 -26.39 18.55 17.84
N LYS A 80 -26.02 17.36 18.34
CA LYS A 80 -26.76 16.65 19.38
C LYS A 80 -26.78 17.42 20.70
N ASN A 81 -25.76 18.22 20.97
CA ASN A 81 -25.67 19.02 22.19
C ASN A 81 -26.18 20.47 22.01
N GLY A 82 -26.79 20.79 20.87
CA GLY A 82 -27.38 22.08 20.59
C GLY A 82 -26.38 23.20 20.37
N TYR A 83 -25.23 22.88 19.84
CA TYR A 83 -24.14 23.82 19.57
C TYR A 83 -24.07 24.19 18.09
N ASP A 84 -24.06 25.50 17.82
CA ASP A 84 -23.69 26.02 16.51
C ASP A 84 -22.17 26.10 16.42
N VAL A 85 -21.59 25.25 15.58
CA VAL A 85 -20.15 25.21 15.36
C VAL A 85 -19.84 25.91 14.05
N VAL A 86 -19.27 27.10 14.13
CA VAL A 86 -18.61 27.73 12.98
C VAL A 86 -17.23 27.16 12.90
N THR A 87 -16.99 26.34 11.89
CA THR A 87 -15.68 25.72 11.66
C THR A 87 -14.85 26.62 10.75
N THR A 88 -13.87 27.32 11.29
CA THR A 88 -12.67 27.63 10.51
C THR A 88 -11.74 26.42 10.59
N TRP A 89 -11.06 26.12 9.52
CA TRP A 89 -10.34 24.84 9.34
C TRP A 89 -9.31 24.53 10.43
N ASN A 90 -8.74 25.52 11.08
CA ASN A 90 -7.79 25.36 12.18
C ASN A 90 -8.33 25.72 13.56
N GLN A 91 -9.52 26.29 13.60
CA GLN A 91 -10.07 26.85 14.82
C GLN A 91 -11.56 26.61 14.78
N VAL A 92 -11.98 25.53 15.38
CA VAL A 92 -13.37 25.35 15.66
C VAL A 92 -13.68 26.16 16.91
N TYR A 93 -14.34 27.29 16.73
CA TYR A 93 -14.79 28.09 17.83
C TYR A 93 -16.24 27.75 18.11
N PRO A 94 -16.59 27.39 19.34
CA PRO A 94 -17.97 27.37 19.74
C PRO A 94 -18.51 28.83 19.68
N THR A 95 -19.53 29.04 18.88
CA THR A 95 -20.20 30.34 18.80
C THR A 95 -21.02 30.62 20.05
N SER A 96 -21.26 29.63 20.89
CA SER A 96 -21.94 29.79 22.18
C SER A 96 -20.95 29.68 23.34
N THR A 97 -21.10 30.55 24.32
CA THR A 97 -20.28 30.60 25.55
C THR A 97 -20.38 29.35 26.44
N THR A 98 -21.10 28.32 26.02
CA THR A 98 -21.41 27.12 26.80
C THR A 98 -20.50 25.92 26.51
N ILE A 99 -19.74 25.88 25.40
CA ILE A 99 -18.71 24.86 25.19
C ILE A 99 -17.36 25.43 25.59
N THR A 100 -16.67 24.69 26.42
CA THR A 100 -15.25 24.94 26.68
C THR A 100 -14.46 24.49 25.46
N ILE A 101 -13.43 25.25 25.08
CA ILE A 101 -12.46 24.88 24.04
C ILE A 101 -11.91 23.45 24.31
N GLU A 102 -11.70 23.13 25.58
CA GLU A 102 -11.24 21.81 26.04
C GLU A 102 -12.21 20.67 25.67
N ALA A 103 -13.53 20.84 25.82
CA ALA A 103 -14.51 19.80 25.45
C ALA A 103 -14.49 19.52 23.95
N PHE A 104 -14.25 20.55 23.16
CA PHE A 104 -14.17 20.45 21.72
C PHE A 104 -12.85 19.75 21.26
N GLU A 105 -11.71 20.14 21.80
CA GLU A 105 -10.42 19.48 21.55
C GLU A 105 -10.46 18.01 21.97
N ASN A 106 -11.09 17.69 23.09
CA ASN A 106 -11.29 16.32 23.54
C ASN A 106 -12.14 15.51 22.56
N GLN A 107 -13.17 16.12 21.95
CA GLN A 107 -13.98 15.43 20.93
C GLN A 107 -13.19 15.18 19.65
N ILE A 108 -12.40 16.13 19.18
CA ILE A 108 -11.50 15.97 18.04
C ILE A 108 -10.52 14.83 18.31
N SER A 109 -9.83 14.87 19.45
CA SER A 109 -8.84 13.86 19.84
C SER A 109 -9.45 12.47 19.97
N SER A 110 -10.67 12.37 20.51
CA SER A 110 -11.42 11.11 20.58
C SER A 110 -11.76 10.57 19.20
N GLY A 111 -12.20 11.44 18.29
CA GLY A 111 -12.51 11.06 16.92
C GLY A 111 -11.28 10.57 16.14
N LEU A 112 -10.15 11.27 16.24
CA LEU A 112 -8.89 10.85 15.64
C LEU A 112 -8.40 9.51 16.19
N SER A 113 -8.53 9.30 17.49
CA SER A 113 -8.24 8.03 18.14
C SER A 113 -9.09 6.88 17.57
N ASN A 114 -10.40 7.10 17.41
CA ASN A 114 -11.29 6.10 16.83
C ASN A 114 -10.94 5.77 15.39
N ILE A 115 -10.58 6.76 14.56
CA ILE A 115 -10.07 6.56 13.20
C ILE A 115 -8.77 5.73 13.24
N GLY A 116 -7.83 6.05 14.12
CA GLY A 116 -6.60 5.30 14.29
C GLY A 116 -6.85 3.83 14.68
N LEU A 117 -7.84 3.54 15.53
CA LEU A 117 -8.26 2.18 15.87
C LEU A 117 -8.83 1.44 14.66
N VAL A 118 -9.63 2.11 13.83
CA VAL A 118 -10.14 1.52 12.57
C VAL A 118 -8.99 1.17 11.63
N HIS A 119 -8.03 2.08 11.46
CA HIS A 119 -6.82 1.81 10.66
C HIS A 119 -6.02 0.62 11.20
N THR A 120 -5.84 0.56 12.52
CA THR A 120 -5.16 -0.57 13.19
C THR A 120 -5.86 -1.90 12.87
N ALA A 121 -7.17 -1.96 13.08
CA ALA A 121 -7.96 -3.16 12.86
C ALA A 121 -8.04 -3.55 11.37
N ALA A 122 -8.19 -2.57 10.47
CA ALA A 122 -8.28 -2.82 9.03
C ALA A 122 -6.97 -3.35 8.44
N ASN A 123 -5.82 -3.05 9.03
CA ASN A 123 -4.56 -3.66 8.59
C ASN A 123 -4.50 -5.18 8.84
N ALA A 124 -5.38 -5.75 9.68
CA ALA A 124 -5.55 -7.20 9.75
C ALA A 124 -6.05 -7.82 8.42
N MET A 125 -6.64 -7.01 7.53
CA MET A 125 -7.01 -7.45 6.17
C MET A 125 -5.79 -7.86 5.33
N LEU A 126 -4.58 -7.41 5.67
CA LEU A 126 -3.33 -7.91 5.10
C LEU A 126 -3.24 -9.45 5.17
N ILE A 127 -3.60 -10.03 6.31
CA ILE A 127 -3.57 -11.48 6.51
C ILE A 127 -4.64 -12.18 5.66
N VAL A 128 -5.85 -11.62 5.63
CA VAL A 128 -6.97 -12.18 4.84
C VAL A 128 -6.67 -12.11 3.35
N SER A 129 -6.08 -11.00 2.89
CA SER A 129 -5.72 -10.80 1.49
C SER A 129 -4.66 -11.77 0.97
N MET A 130 -3.79 -12.31 1.84
CA MET A 130 -2.81 -13.34 1.45
C MET A 130 -3.50 -14.60 0.90
N PHE A 131 -4.62 -15.02 1.50
CA PHE A 131 -5.42 -16.14 0.99
C PHE A 131 -6.12 -15.78 -0.32
N TYR A 132 -6.63 -14.56 -0.42
CA TYR A 132 -7.29 -14.05 -1.61
C TYR A 132 -6.33 -13.94 -2.80
N ARG A 133 -5.08 -13.53 -2.60
CA ARG A 133 -4.03 -13.48 -3.65
C ARG A 133 -3.86 -14.80 -4.40
N SER A 134 -3.98 -15.93 -3.71
CA SER A 134 -3.81 -17.26 -4.33
C SER A 134 -4.85 -17.56 -5.43
N LEU A 135 -5.95 -16.81 -5.46
CA LEU A 135 -6.97 -16.95 -6.50
C LEU A 135 -6.50 -16.38 -7.85
N ALA A 136 -5.55 -15.45 -7.85
CA ALA A 136 -4.96 -14.90 -9.06
C ALA A 136 -4.28 -15.98 -9.93
N ASP A 137 -3.70 -17.00 -9.29
CA ASP A 137 -3.08 -18.14 -9.99
C ASP A 137 -4.11 -19.05 -10.68
N LYS A 138 -5.37 -18.99 -10.24
CA LYS A 138 -6.48 -19.78 -10.83
C LYS A 138 -7.29 -19.01 -11.84
N TRP A 139 -7.58 -17.74 -11.55
CA TRP A 139 -8.50 -16.90 -12.35
C TRP A 139 -7.80 -16.12 -13.45
N GLY A 140 -6.48 -15.99 -13.37
CA GLY A 140 -5.66 -15.18 -14.27
C GLY A 140 -5.36 -13.80 -13.70
N ARG A 141 -4.22 -13.25 -14.10
CA ARG A 141 -3.72 -11.95 -13.61
C ARG A 141 -4.64 -10.82 -14.06
N LYS A 142 -5.08 -10.83 -15.32
CA LYS A 142 -5.97 -9.82 -15.91
C LYS A 142 -7.29 -9.71 -15.17
N PHE A 143 -7.97 -10.84 -14.97
CA PHE A 143 -9.28 -10.85 -14.32
C PHE A 143 -9.19 -10.44 -12.85
N PHE A 144 -8.13 -10.87 -12.18
CA PHE A 144 -7.88 -10.52 -10.79
C PHE A 144 -7.57 -9.03 -10.61
N LEU A 145 -6.80 -8.45 -11.55
CA LEU A 145 -6.53 -7.02 -11.61
C LEU A 145 -7.83 -6.21 -11.75
N PHE A 146 -8.74 -6.65 -12.66
CA PHE A 146 -10.06 -6.05 -12.82
C PHE A 146 -10.88 -6.07 -11.52
N ILE A 147 -10.97 -7.24 -10.86
CA ILE A 147 -11.74 -7.38 -9.62
C ILE A 147 -11.19 -6.48 -8.51
N ASN A 148 -9.87 -6.41 -8.36
CA ASN A 148 -9.26 -5.55 -7.33
C ASN A 148 -9.55 -4.08 -7.59
N THR A 149 -9.33 -3.60 -8.81
CA THR A 149 -9.57 -2.19 -9.15
C THR A 149 -11.06 -1.84 -9.04
N LEU A 150 -11.95 -2.74 -9.46
CA LEU A 150 -13.39 -2.55 -9.29
C LEU A 150 -13.80 -2.60 -7.80
N GLY A 151 -13.18 -3.48 -7.01
CA GLY A 151 -13.38 -3.57 -5.57
C GLY A 151 -12.96 -2.30 -4.84
N MET A 152 -11.84 -1.67 -5.25
CA MET A 152 -11.45 -0.35 -4.77
C MET A 152 -12.50 0.70 -5.11
N ALA A 153 -13.01 0.73 -6.35
CA ALA A 153 -14.06 1.65 -6.76
C ALA A 153 -15.32 1.50 -5.90
N LEU A 154 -15.76 0.25 -5.65
CA LEU A 154 -16.92 -0.02 -4.80
C LEU A 154 -16.67 0.39 -3.33
N SER A 155 -15.46 0.20 -2.82
CA SER A 155 -15.08 0.64 -1.48
C SER A 155 -15.14 2.17 -1.34
N LEU A 156 -14.68 2.89 -2.36
CA LEU A 156 -14.77 4.36 -2.42
C LEU A 156 -16.22 4.84 -2.52
N LEU A 157 -17.11 4.11 -3.20
CA LEU A 157 -18.54 4.39 -3.20
C LEU A 157 -19.17 4.21 -1.81
N VAL A 158 -18.70 3.26 -1.02
CA VAL A 158 -19.13 3.12 0.39
C VAL A 158 -18.73 4.37 1.18
N PHE A 159 -17.51 4.90 1.01
CA PHE A 159 -17.11 6.17 1.63
C PHE A 159 -18.00 7.35 1.17
N PHE A 160 -18.32 7.42 -0.11
CA PHE A 160 -19.23 8.45 -0.62
C PHE A 160 -20.61 8.42 0.04
N THR A 161 -21.15 7.22 0.27
CA THR A 161 -22.48 7.05 0.89
C THR A 161 -22.43 7.08 2.42
N ALA A 162 -21.24 7.02 3.04
CA ALA A 162 -21.08 6.99 4.48
C ALA A 162 -21.43 8.34 5.11
N THR A 163 -22.45 8.34 5.97
CA THR A 163 -22.88 9.50 6.77
C THR A 163 -22.55 9.34 8.24
N ASN A 164 -21.98 8.20 8.63
CA ASN A 164 -21.67 7.84 10.00
C ASN A 164 -20.41 7.00 10.09
N PHE A 165 -19.95 6.82 11.32
CA PHE A 165 -18.72 6.09 11.59
C PHE A 165 -18.76 4.61 11.14
N ALA A 166 -19.92 3.96 11.18
CA ALA A 166 -20.07 2.57 10.73
C ALA A 166 -19.81 2.43 9.20
N GLY A 167 -20.35 3.36 8.40
CA GLY A 167 -20.07 3.42 6.97
C GLY A 167 -18.59 3.63 6.67
N TYR A 168 -17.92 4.50 7.43
CA TYR A 168 -16.47 4.69 7.33
C TYR A 168 -15.69 3.40 7.61
N ILE A 169 -16.03 2.68 8.69
CA ILE A 169 -15.40 1.40 9.04
C ILE A 169 -15.52 0.42 7.86
N ILE A 170 -16.74 0.21 7.36
CA ILE A 170 -17.00 -0.75 6.25
C ILE A 170 -16.19 -0.35 5.02
N GLY A 171 -16.23 0.93 4.63
CA GLY A 171 -15.49 1.44 3.48
C GLY A 171 -13.99 1.20 3.61
N PHE A 172 -13.42 1.47 4.78
CA PHE A 172 -11.99 1.33 5.02
C PHE A 172 -11.52 -0.14 5.04
N PHE A 173 -12.28 -1.04 5.67
CA PHE A 173 -11.99 -2.48 5.65
C PHE A 173 -12.07 -3.04 4.22
N CYS A 174 -13.11 -2.69 3.46
CA CYS A 174 -13.22 -3.09 2.06
C CYS A 174 -12.06 -2.55 1.22
N LEU A 175 -11.73 -1.28 1.38
CA LEU A 175 -10.63 -0.66 0.64
C LEU A 175 -9.30 -1.37 0.94
N ARG A 176 -8.97 -1.60 2.22
CA ARG A 176 -7.76 -2.32 2.61
C ARG A 176 -7.70 -3.75 2.09
N PHE A 177 -8.82 -4.43 1.99
CA PHE A 177 -8.89 -5.77 1.40
C PHE A 177 -8.52 -5.79 -0.07
N PHE A 178 -9.03 -4.85 -0.89
CA PHE A 178 -8.80 -4.82 -2.34
C PHE A 178 -7.47 -4.15 -2.75
N VAL A 179 -6.96 -3.20 -1.98
CA VAL A 179 -5.66 -2.55 -2.22
C VAL A 179 -4.49 -3.49 -1.95
N THR A 180 -4.54 -4.25 -0.85
CA THR A 180 -3.42 -5.08 -0.38
C THR A 180 -2.84 -6.09 -1.39
N PRO A 181 -3.58 -6.66 -2.36
CA PRO A 181 -3.03 -7.65 -3.28
C PRO A 181 -1.93 -7.19 -4.22
N ASP A 182 -1.75 -5.90 -4.49
CA ASP A 182 -0.68 -5.34 -5.35
C ASP A 182 -0.43 -6.13 -6.65
N GLN A 183 -1.50 -6.53 -7.33
CA GLN A 183 -1.40 -7.40 -8.50
C GLN A 183 -0.71 -6.73 -9.70
N GLN A 184 -0.80 -5.41 -9.79
CA GLN A 184 -0.07 -4.62 -10.77
C GLN A 184 1.44 -4.82 -10.67
N VAL A 185 1.97 -4.94 -9.45
CA VAL A 185 3.39 -5.20 -9.19
C VAL A 185 3.81 -6.56 -9.76
N VAL A 186 3.05 -7.61 -9.44
CA VAL A 186 3.31 -8.96 -9.96
C VAL A 186 3.29 -8.97 -11.49
N TYR A 187 2.31 -8.28 -12.08
CA TYR A 187 2.16 -8.19 -13.52
C TYR A 187 3.33 -7.45 -14.19
N ILE A 188 3.80 -6.34 -13.58
CA ILE A 188 4.98 -5.62 -14.06
C ILE A 188 6.20 -6.54 -14.04
N PHE A 189 6.41 -7.29 -12.97
CA PHE A 189 7.54 -8.22 -12.86
C PHE A 189 7.48 -9.39 -13.86
N GLU A 190 6.30 -9.85 -14.24
CA GLU A 190 6.12 -10.89 -15.26
C GLU A 190 6.40 -10.37 -16.67
N LEU A 191 6.03 -9.11 -16.98
CA LEU A 191 6.20 -8.51 -18.31
C LEU A 191 7.57 -7.87 -18.53
N ALA A 192 8.17 -7.30 -17.49
CA ALA A 192 9.41 -6.54 -17.62
C ALA A 192 10.63 -7.42 -17.94
N PRO A 193 11.51 -7.02 -18.89
CA PRO A 193 12.75 -7.72 -19.16
C PRO A 193 13.61 -7.83 -17.91
N LYS A 194 14.18 -9.01 -17.67
CA LYS A 194 14.97 -9.31 -16.45
C LYS A 194 16.06 -8.26 -16.16
N LYS A 195 16.73 -7.75 -17.20
CA LYS A 195 17.83 -6.77 -17.09
C LYS A 195 17.38 -5.41 -16.53
N TYR A 196 16.16 -4.96 -16.85
CA TYR A 196 15.66 -3.62 -16.53
C TYR A 196 14.44 -3.63 -15.59
N ARG A 197 14.16 -4.78 -14.99
CA ARG A 197 12.93 -5.03 -14.23
C ARG A 197 12.73 -4.02 -13.08
N ASN A 198 13.77 -3.79 -12.28
CA ASN A 198 13.70 -2.86 -11.15
C ASN A 198 13.58 -1.41 -11.61
N ALA A 199 14.32 -1.01 -12.65
CA ALA A 199 14.21 0.33 -13.22
C ALA A 199 12.82 0.60 -13.81
N ILE A 200 12.22 -0.37 -14.49
CA ILE A 200 10.85 -0.26 -15.01
C ILE A 200 9.85 -0.16 -13.85
N PHE A 201 9.99 -1.01 -12.85
CA PHE A 201 9.12 -1.00 -11.68
C PHE A 201 9.17 0.34 -10.94
N SER A 202 10.36 0.83 -10.57
CA SER A 202 10.52 2.11 -9.87
C SER A 202 10.05 3.30 -10.72
N SER A 203 10.22 3.23 -12.04
CA SER A 203 9.71 4.27 -12.95
C SER A 203 8.18 4.32 -12.98
N ILE A 204 7.52 3.17 -13.06
CA ILE A 204 6.05 3.10 -13.05
C ILE A 204 5.51 3.54 -11.69
N LYS A 205 6.15 3.11 -10.60
CA LYS A 205 5.78 3.52 -9.24
C LYS A 205 5.94 5.03 -9.06
N GLY A 206 7.04 5.62 -9.49
CA GLY A 206 7.24 7.08 -9.46
C GLY A 206 6.18 7.84 -10.27
N VAL A 207 5.78 7.32 -11.44
CA VAL A 207 4.64 7.89 -12.19
C VAL A 207 3.33 7.76 -11.44
N ALA A 208 3.11 6.63 -10.74
CA ALA A 208 1.90 6.42 -9.94
C ALA A 208 1.83 7.41 -8.76
N GLU A 209 2.96 7.67 -8.10
CA GLU A 209 3.03 8.64 -7.02
C GLU A 209 2.80 10.09 -7.50
N LEU A 210 3.24 10.45 -8.73
CA LEU A 210 2.82 11.72 -9.35
C LEU A 210 1.30 11.82 -9.48
N GLY A 211 0.60 10.70 -9.60
CA GLY A 211 -0.86 10.65 -9.61
C GLY A 211 -1.51 11.21 -8.34
N LEU A 212 -0.80 11.27 -7.22
CA LEU A 212 -1.29 11.89 -5.98
C LEU A 212 -1.59 13.40 -6.15
N VAL A 213 -1.06 14.06 -7.20
CA VAL A 213 -1.46 15.42 -7.58
C VAL A 213 -2.97 15.51 -7.85
N PHE A 214 -3.62 14.42 -8.26
CA PHE A 214 -5.08 14.40 -8.41
C PHE A 214 -5.82 14.67 -7.09
N ILE A 215 -5.25 14.31 -5.95
CA ILE A 215 -5.83 14.64 -4.64
C ILE A 215 -5.87 16.16 -4.47
N TRP A 216 -4.78 16.86 -4.80
CA TRP A 216 -4.75 18.32 -4.79
C TRP A 216 -5.83 18.91 -5.71
N LEU A 217 -5.91 18.41 -6.96
CA LEU A 217 -6.92 18.89 -7.92
C LEU A 217 -8.33 18.72 -7.38
N LEU A 218 -8.66 17.56 -6.84
CA LEU A 218 -9.97 17.28 -6.27
C LEU A 218 -10.24 18.15 -5.03
N ARG A 219 -9.24 18.36 -4.17
CA ARG A 219 -9.37 19.28 -3.03
C ARG A 219 -9.65 20.71 -3.50
N LYS A 220 -8.93 21.22 -4.52
CA LYS A 220 -9.18 22.53 -5.11
C LYS A 220 -10.59 22.65 -5.71
N LEU A 221 -11.08 21.61 -6.38
CA LEU A 221 -12.40 21.62 -7.02
C LEU A 221 -13.55 21.54 -6.02
N PHE A 222 -13.41 20.77 -4.93
CA PHE A 222 -14.54 20.47 -4.05
C PHE A 222 -14.44 21.12 -2.66
N LEU A 223 -13.24 21.48 -2.19
CA LEU A 223 -13.05 22.00 -0.85
C LEU A 223 -12.66 23.49 -0.81
N THR A 224 -12.12 24.04 -1.89
CA THR A 224 -11.62 25.43 -1.92
C THR A 224 -12.15 26.26 -3.08
N ALA A 225 -13.12 25.75 -3.85
CA ALA A 225 -13.58 26.36 -5.11
C ALA A 225 -14.03 27.83 -4.97
N ASP A 226 -14.57 28.22 -3.81
CA ASP A 226 -15.13 29.56 -3.60
C ASP A 226 -14.26 30.46 -2.71
N GLY A 227 -13.03 30.02 -2.34
CA GLY A 227 -12.18 30.76 -1.40
C GLY A 227 -12.76 30.88 0.02
N THR A 228 -13.97 30.38 0.22
CA THR A 228 -14.62 30.26 1.53
C THR A 228 -14.29 28.90 2.13
N SER A 229 -14.08 28.89 3.43
CA SER A 229 -13.91 27.64 4.17
C SER A 229 -15.10 26.70 3.87
N PRO A 230 -14.94 25.38 3.75
CA PRO A 230 -16.04 24.44 3.44
C PRO A 230 -17.16 24.40 4.49
N VAL A 231 -17.36 25.43 5.21
CA VAL A 231 -17.92 25.48 6.55
C VAL A 231 -19.30 26.06 6.63
N GLU A 232 -19.68 26.88 5.69
CA GLU A 232 -21.05 27.45 5.72
C GLU A 232 -22.02 26.54 4.96
N GLY A 233 -22.22 25.33 5.42
CA GLY A 233 -23.38 24.53 5.01
C GLY A 233 -23.17 23.05 4.67
N ASP A 234 -22.02 22.57 4.21
CA ASP A 234 -21.89 21.17 3.82
C ASP A 234 -20.57 20.51 4.27
N PHE A 235 -20.59 19.97 5.50
CA PHE A 235 -19.47 19.18 6.05
C PHE A 235 -19.15 17.91 5.25
N TYR A 236 -19.98 17.54 4.29
CA TYR A 236 -19.86 16.33 3.53
C TYR A 236 -19.27 16.55 2.14
N LEU A 237 -18.77 17.73 1.80
CA LEU A 237 -18.16 18.03 0.50
C LEU A 237 -17.00 17.09 0.18
N TYR A 238 -16.22 16.67 1.18
CA TYR A 238 -15.15 15.69 1.00
C TYR A 238 -15.60 14.37 0.36
N ARG A 239 -16.87 14.01 0.47
CA ARG A 239 -17.43 12.77 -0.11
C ARG A 239 -17.36 12.76 -1.63
N TRP A 240 -17.48 13.93 -2.27
CA TRP A 240 -17.39 14.04 -3.73
C TRP A 240 -16.01 13.64 -4.27
N LEU A 241 -14.93 13.80 -3.47
CA LEU A 241 -13.62 13.33 -3.83
C LEU A 241 -13.59 11.79 -3.95
N PHE A 242 -14.24 11.10 -3.01
CA PHE A 242 -14.37 9.64 -3.07
C PHE A 242 -15.17 9.19 -4.29
N LEU A 243 -16.27 9.89 -4.64
CA LEU A 243 -17.06 9.57 -5.83
C LEU A 243 -16.24 9.78 -7.11
N ALA A 244 -15.51 10.87 -7.22
CA ALA A 244 -14.69 11.16 -8.41
C ALA A 244 -13.64 10.06 -8.64
N VAL A 245 -12.92 9.67 -7.58
CA VAL A 245 -11.92 8.59 -7.66
C VAL A 245 -12.60 7.23 -7.91
N ALA A 246 -13.78 6.97 -7.32
CA ALA A 246 -14.53 5.74 -7.57
C ALA A 246 -14.92 5.58 -9.05
N ILE A 247 -15.40 6.67 -9.68
CA ILE A 247 -15.73 6.68 -11.11
C ILE A 247 -14.47 6.42 -11.95
N ALA A 248 -13.37 7.12 -11.65
CA ALA A 248 -12.10 6.92 -12.37
C ALA A 248 -11.60 5.48 -12.23
N ALA A 249 -11.63 4.92 -11.01
CA ALA A 249 -11.25 3.54 -10.74
C ALA A 249 -12.12 2.54 -11.51
N ALA A 250 -13.44 2.73 -11.53
CA ALA A 250 -14.35 1.87 -12.28
C ALA A 250 -14.06 1.92 -13.79
N VAL A 251 -13.89 3.12 -14.35
CA VAL A 251 -13.55 3.29 -15.77
C VAL A 251 -12.24 2.58 -16.12
N ILE A 252 -11.19 2.78 -15.31
CA ILE A 252 -9.88 2.15 -15.51
C ILE A 252 -9.97 0.62 -15.34
N ALA A 253 -10.77 0.11 -14.39
CA ALA A 253 -11.01 -1.33 -14.25
C ALA A 253 -11.61 -1.92 -15.54
N PHE A 254 -12.63 -1.30 -16.11
CA PHE A 254 -13.23 -1.77 -17.36
C PHE A 254 -12.28 -1.61 -18.55
N LEU A 255 -11.51 -0.53 -18.64
CA LEU A 255 -10.47 -0.38 -19.66
C LEU A 255 -9.43 -1.50 -19.55
N ALA A 256 -8.98 -1.82 -18.35
CA ALA A 256 -8.08 -2.94 -18.13
C ALA A 256 -8.70 -4.28 -18.52
N LEU A 257 -9.98 -4.52 -18.18
CA LEU A 257 -10.68 -5.73 -18.59
C LEU A 257 -10.76 -5.89 -20.11
N ILE A 258 -10.98 -4.81 -20.84
CA ILE A 258 -11.13 -4.85 -22.30
C ILE A 258 -9.75 -4.94 -22.97
N PHE A 259 -8.85 -4.07 -22.59
CA PHE A 259 -7.61 -3.83 -23.31
C PHE A 259 -6.39 -4.57 -22.76
N ALA A 260 -6.27 -4.85 -21.45
CA ALA A 260 -5.15 -5.61 -20.95
C ALA A 260 -5.15 -7.04 -21.52
N ARG A 261 -3.95 -7.60 -21.72
CA ARG A 261 -3.77 -9.00 -22.13
C ARG A 261 -3.30 -9.81 -20.93
N GLU A 262 -3.56 -11.10 -20.92
CA GLU A 262 -3.06 -11.99 -19.88
C GLU A 262 -1.53 -12.14 -19.96
N SER A 263 -0.85 -12.35 -18.83
CA SER A 263 0.60 -12.51 -18.84
C SER A 263 1.02 -13.82 -19.50
N ASP A 264 2.15 -13.79 -20.25
CA ASP A 264 2.67 -15.00 -20.91
C ASP A 264 3.04 -16.08 -19.89
N ALA A 265 3.58 -15.67 -18.75
CA ALA A 265 3.96 -16.60 -17.68
C ALA A 265 2.74 -17.38 -17.16
N PHE A 266 1.63 -16.70 -16.94
CA PHE A 266 0.38 -17.35 -16.56
C PHE A 266 -0.18 -18.23 -17.67
N LEU A 267 -0.18 -17.74 -18.91
CA LEU A 267 -0.66 -18.51 -20.06
C LEU A 267 0.13 -19.81 -20.23
N ASP A 268 1.46 -19.75 -20.12
CA ASP A 268 2.33 -20.92 -20.26
C ASP A 268 2.10 -21.94 -19.14
N GLU A 269 2.04 -21.48 -17.91
CA GLU A 269 1.78 -22.35 -16.75
C GLU A 269 0.39 -23.00 -16.81
N ARG A 270 -0.63 -22.21 -17.15
CA ARG A 270 -2.02 -22.69 -17.18
C ARG A 270 -2.27 -23.64 -18.36
N ILE A 271 -1.74 -23.35 -19.54
CA ILE A 271 -1.80 -24.24 -20.70
C ILE A 271 -1.08 -25.55 -20.40
N ALA A 272 0.13 -25.51 -19.81
CA ALA A 272 0.84 -26.70 -19.41
C ALA A 272 0.03 -27.54 -18.43
N TYR A 273 -0.57 -26.91 -17.42
CA TYR A 273 -1.45 -27.60 -16.45
C TYR A 273 -2.67 -28.25 -17.11
N LEU A 274 -3.32 -27.56 -18.04
CA LEU A 274 -4.53 -28.08 -18.71
C LEU A 274 -4.20 -29.23 -19.69
N LYS A 275 -2.98 -29.33 -20.21
CA LYS A 275 -2.51 -30.43 -21.06
C LYS A 275 -2.09 -31.68 -20.29
N GLN A 276 -1.88 -31.58 -18.98
CA GLN A 276 -1.50 -32.71 -18.14
C GLN A 276 -2.67 -33.67 -17.92
N THR A 277 -2.35 -34.94 -17.81
CA THR A 277 -3.31 -35.98 -17.41
C THR A 277 -3.71 -35.84 -15.94
N ASP A 278 -4.84 -36.43 -15.54
CA ASP A 278 -5.28 -36.40 -14.14
C ASP A 278 -4.27 -37.07 -13.19
N GLU A 279 -3.51 -38.08 -13.70
CA GLU A 279 -2.44 -38.75 -12.96
C GLU A 279 -1.22 -37.85 -12.76
N GLU A 280 -0.77 -37.14 -13.82
CA GLU A 280 0.33 -36.17 -13.74
C GLU A 280 -0.02 -35.01 -12.81
N ARG A 281 -1.26 -34.51 -12.86
CA ARG A 281 -1.74 -33.46 -11.94
C ARG A 281 -1.75 -33.94 -10.49
N ALA A 282 -2.13 -35.22 -10.25
CA ALA A 282 -2.11 -35.79 -8.92
C ALA A 282 -0.68 -35.96 -8.39
N ALA A 283 0.26 -36.40 -9.25
CA ALA A 283 1.67 -36.52 -8.92
C ALA A 283 2.30 -35.15 -8.57
N ILE A 284 2.08 -34.13 -9.43
CA ILE A 284 2.57 -32.75 -9.18
C ILE A 284 1.94 -32.17 -7.92
N LYS A 285 0.67 -32.45 -7.67
CA LYS A 285 -0.01 -32.02 -6.44
C LYS A 285 0.61 -32.68 -5.22
N ALA A 286 0.86 -33.99 -5.27
CA ALA A 286 1.51 -34.73 -4.18
C ALA A 286 2.93 -34.19 -3.92
N GLU A 287 3.71 -33.89 -4.98
CA GLU A 287 5.02 -33.26 -4.88
C GLU A 287 4.93 -31.84 -4.30
N LYS A 288 3.98 -31.01 -4.76
CA LYS A 288 3.72 -29.69 -4.19
C LYS A 288 3.26 -29.75 -2.73
N ASP A 289 2.45 -30.72 -2.37
CA ASP A 289 1.97 -30.90 -0.99
C ASP A 289 3.10 -31.43 -0.10
N ALA A 290 3.97 -32.30 -0.60
CA ALA A 290 5.19 -32.74 0.08
C ALA A 290 6.19 -31.56 0.24
N SER A 291 6.38 -30.75 -0.81
CA SER A 291 7.23 -29.56 -0.74
C SER A 291 6.62 -28.44 0.14
N LYS A 292 5.28 -28.33 0.22
CA LYS A 292 4.61 -27.44 1.18
C LYS A 292 4.74 -27.93 2.60
N ALA A 293 4.75 -29.23 2.83
CA ALA A 293 5.03 -29.81 4.16
C ALA A 293 6.45 -29.48 4.61
N GLN A 294 7.41 -29.43 3.67
CA GLN A 294 8.81 -29.00 3.92
C GLN A 294 9.02 -27.48 3.83
N GLY A 295 8.22 -26.72 3.05
CA GLY A 295 8.37 -25.29 2.73
C GLY A 295 7.21 -24.38 3.10
N GLY A 296 6.28 -24.81 3.99
CA GLY A 296 5.15 -23.98 4.42
C GLY A 296 5.56 -22.72 5.18
N PHE A 297 4.61 -21.81 5.43
CA PHE A 297 4.82 -20.55 6.17
C PHE A 297 5.56 -20.75 7.50
N ILE A 298 5.23 -21.81 8.25
CA ILE A 298 5.90 -22.15 9.52
C ILE A 298 7.37 -22.52 9.29
N SER A 299 7.67 -23.25 8.23
CA SER A 299 9.04 -23.62 7.85
C SER A 299 9.85 -22.39 7.43
N ALA A 300 9.25 -21.48 6.66
CA ALA A 300 9.85 -20.20 6.30
C ALA A 300 10.08 -19.30 7.51
N LEU A 301 9.14 -19.27 8.43
CA LEU A 301 9.30 -18.53 9.69
C LEU A 301 10.45 -19.12 10.52
N LYS A 302 10.55 -20.46 10.64
CA LYS A 302 11.69 -21.13 11.27
C LYS A 302 13.00 -20.80 10.57
N TYR A 303 13.03 -20.80 9.22
CA TYR A 303 14.20 -20.37 8.45
C TYR A 303 14.58 -18.93 8.72
N THR A 304 13.60 -18.01 8.75
CA THR A 304 13.80 -16.59 9.07
C THR A 304 14.47 -16.44 10.44
N PHE A 305 14.02 -17.16 11.47
CA PHE A 305 14.63 -17.10 12.80
C PHE A 305 16.01 -17.75 12.87
N LYS A 306 16.27 -18.78 12.07
CA LYS A 306 17.61 -19.43 12.01
C LYS A 306 18.62 -18.59 11.20
N ASN A 307 18.19 -17.95 10.12
CA ASN A 307 19.05 -17.13 9.28
C ASN A 307 19.17 -15.71 9.83
N LYS A 308 20.29 -15.44 10.53
CA LYS A 308 20.54 -14.14 11.15
C LYS A 308 20.44 -12.95 10.17
N GLN A 309 20.83 -13.13 8.90
CA GLN A 309 20.75 -12.08 7.88
C GLN A 309 19.28 -11.70 7.62
N VAL A 310 18.44 -12.70 7.30
CA VAL A 310 17.01 -12.49 7.02
C VAL A 310 16.29 -11.96 8.26
N LEU A 311 16.59 -12.50 9.43
CA LEU A 311 16.00 -12.07 10.69
C LEU A 311 16.26 -10.58 10.96
N TRP A 312 17.51 -10.13 10.82
CA TRP A 312 17.83 -8.73 11.05
C TRP A 312 17.23 -7.79 10.02
N ILE A 313 17.09 -8.21 8.75
CA ILE A 313 16.34 -7.46 7.74
C ILE A 313 14.87 -7.32 8.16
N CYS A 314 14.23 -8.42 8.58
CA CYS A 314 12.85 -8.40 9.04
C CYS A 314 12.64 -7.51 10.28
N ILE A 315 13.55 -7.58 11.26
CA ILE A 315 13.51 -6.72 12.46
C ILE A 315 13.71 -5.25 12.08
N ALA A 316 14.69 -4.95 11.24
CA ALA A 316 14.95 -3.59 10.74
C ALA A 316 13.72 -3.03 10.03
N THR A 317 13.04 -3.86 9.19
CA THR A 317 11.78 -3.48 8.55
C THR A 317 10.69 -3.18 9.59
N ALA A 318 10.42 -4.10 10.51
CA ALA A 318 9.37 -3.91 11.52
C ALA A 318 9.58 -2.66 12.37
N VAL A 319 10.82 -2.34 12.69
CA VAL A 319 11.18 -1.14 13.46
C VAL A 319 11.05 0.11 12.59
N ALA A 320 11.49 0.09 11.34
CA ALA A 320 11.32 1.21 10.43
C ALA A 320 9.83 1.57 10.25
N GLU A 321 8.97 0.56 10.09
CA GLU A 321 7.53 0.74 9.85
C GLU A 321 6.74 1.26 11.08
N LEU A 322 7.36 1.44 12.23
CA LEU A 322 6.73 2.13 13.37
C LEU A 322 6.40 3.61 13.07
N CYS A 323 7.03 4.19 12.06
CA CYS A 323 6.74 5.54 11.58
C CYS A 323 5.55 5.59 10.59
N TYR A 324 5.10 4.45 10.06
CA TYR A 324 4.17 4.39 8.94
C TYR A 324 2.92 5.27 9.12
N SER A 325 2.29 5.25 10.30
CA SER A 325 1.12 6.07 10.57
C SER A 325 1.44 7.57 10.65
N ALA A 326 2.62 7.91 11.15
CA ALA A 326 3.07 9.30 11.22
C ALA A 326 3.27 9.89 9.83
N CYS A 327 3.89 9.13 8.93
CA CYS A 327 4.08 9.51 7.54
C CYS A 327 2.74 9.62 6.78
N ASN A 328 1.82 8.69 7.00
CA ASN A 328 0.57 8.62 6.24
C ASN A 328 -0.54 9.52 6.79
N ASN A 329 -0.48 9.94 8.05
CA ASN A 329 -1.47 10.84 8.65
C ASN A 329 -1.12 12.33 8.43
N TYR A 330 -0.53 12.66 7.30
CA TYR A 330 -0.07 14.01 6.98
C TYR A 330 -1.18 15.07 7.01
N SER A 331 -2.44 14.73 6.75
CA SER A 331 -3.55 15.65 6.90
C SER A 331 -3.62 16.22 8.31
N ASN A 332 -3.49 15.37 9.34
CA ASN A 332 -3.46 15.81 10.72
C ASN A 332 -2.20 16.64 11.06
N VAL A 333 -1.05 16.24 10.52
CA VAL A 333 0.21 16.98 10.71
C VAL A 333 0.10 18.39 10.13
N LEU A 334 -0.43 18.53 8.94
CA LEU A 334 -0.63 19.82 8.30
C LEU A 334 -1.68 20.68 9.05
N THR A 335 -2.79 20.06 9.47
CA THR A 335 -3.87 20.80 10.15
C THR A 335 -3.48 21.27 11.54
N TYR A 336 -2.98 20.37 12.39
CA TYR A 336 -2.67 20.69 13.79
C TYR A 336 -1.23 21.18 13.98
N GLY A 337 -0.38 20.99 12.98
CA GLY A 337 0.97 21.48 12.92
C GLY A 337 1.92 20.88 13.96
N PHE A 338 3.00 21.59 14.20
CA PHE A 338 3.98 21.23 15.21
C PHE A 338 3.89 22.20 16.39
N LEU A 339 3.65 21.71 17.60
CA LEU A 339 3.45 22.49 18.82
C LEU A 339 2.33 23.56 18.69
N GLY A 340 1.24 23.22 18.00
CA GLY A 340 0.13 24.14 17.75
C GLY A 340 0.36 25.18 16.64
N GLN A 341 1.50 25.13 15.97
CA GLN A 341 1.78 25.94 14.77
C GLN A 341 1.57 25.08 13.53
N GLY A 342 0.46 25.28 12.84
CA GLY A 342 0.07 24.53 11.65
C GLY A 342 -0.37 25.43 10.51
N MET A 343 -0.92 24.81 9.47
CA MET A 343 -1.50 25.53 8.35
C MET A 343 -2.74 26.31 8.81
N HIS A 344 -2.84 27.55 8.38
CA HIS A 344 -3.91 28.45 8.84
C HIS A 344 -5.18 28.35 8.00
N SER A 345 -5.17 27.63 6.89
CA SER A 345 -6.33 27.45 6.01
C SER A 345 -6.33 26.12 5.26
N VAL A 346 -7.52 25.69 4.82
CA VAL A 346 -7.69 24.54 3.90
C VAL A 346 -6.88 24.76 2.63
N GLU A 347 -6.82 26.01 2.16
CA GLU A 347 -6.09 26.36 0.95
C GLU A 347 -4.60 26.08 1.08
N GLN A 348 -3.95 26.55 2.17
CA GLN A 348 -2.53 26.28 2.42
C GLN A 348 -2.23 24.78 2.51
N ALA A 349 -3.01 24.03 3.29
CA ALA A 349 -2.82 22.59 3.35
C ALA A 349 -3.06 21.90 2.01
N THR A 350 -4.00 22.41 1.20
CA THR A 350 -4.22 21.91 -0.15
C THR A 350 -3.02 22.23 -1.04
N ASP A 351 -2.41 23.40 -0.95
CA ASP A 351 -1.24 23.77 -1.74
C ASP A 351 0.00 22.94 -1.38
N VAL A 352 0.17 22.57 -0.11
CA VAL A 352 1.18 21.57 0.29
C VAL A 352 0.97 20.25 -0.42
N THR A 353 -0.29 19.79 -0.55
CA THR A 353 -0.61 18.52 -1.22
C THR A 353 -0.33 18.53 -2.73
N PHE A 354 -0.10 19.69 -3.34
CA PHE A 354 0.39 19.80 -4.70
C PHE A 354 1.87 19.43 -4.83
N TRP A 355 2.69 19.85 -3.88
CA TRP A 355 4.15 19.74 -4.00
C TRP A 355 4.70 18.38 -3.55
N PHE A 356 4.05 17.72 -2.58
CA PHE A 356 4.59 16.48 -2.02
C PHE A 356 4.73 15.34 -3.04
N PRO A 357 3.81 15.14 -4.02
CA PRO A 357 3.95 14.05 -4.99
C PRO A 357 5.20 14.17 -5.87
N PHE A 358 5.68 15.38 -6.11
CA PHE A 358 6.87 15.57 -6.94
C PHE A 358 8.14 15.05 -6.26
N SER A 359 8.38 15.39 -5.00
CA SER A 359 9.55 14.88 -4.28
C SER A 359 9.42 13.40 -3.98
N CYS A 360 8.22 12.92 -3.64
CA CYS A 360 7.93 11.50 -3.46
C CYS A 360 8.30 10.71 -4.74
N ALA A 361 7.78 11.13 -5.89
CA ALA A 361 8.06 10.50 -7.17
C ALA A 361 9.54 10.55 -7.57
N ILE A 362 10.24 11.68 -7.33
CA ILE A 362 11.67 11.80 -7.61
C ILE A 362 12.46 10.78 -6.78
N VAL A 363 12.19 10.68 -5.49
CA VAL A 363 12.88 9.73 -4.60
C VAL A 363 12.60 8.31 -5.04
N THR A 364 11.33 7.98 -5.30
CA THR A 364 10.91 6.63 -5.74
C THR A 364 11.48 6.27 -7.11
N PHE A 365 11.50 7.19 -8.05
CA PHE A 365 12.16 6.97 -9.34
C PHE A 365 13.66 6.73 -9.17
N ALA A 366 14.32 7.52 -8.34
CA ALA A 366 15.77 7.50 -8.18
C ALA A 366 16.28 6.25 -7.44
N TYR A 367 15.54 5.75 -6.43
CA TYR A 367 16.05 4.66 -5.59
C TYR A 367 16.36 3.38 -6.36
N GLY A 368 15.57 3.05 -7.38
CA GLY A 368 15.80 1.88 -8.20
C GLY A 368 17.17 1.90 -8.88
N PHE A 369 17.54 3.04 -9.46
CA PHE A 369 18.85 3.23 -10.10
C PHE A 369 19.98 3.31 -9.07
N ILE A 370 19.77 4.06 -7.99
CA ILE A 370 20.76 4.22 -6.91
C ILE A 370 21.03 2.86 -6.26
N SER A 371 20.02 2.07 -5.99
CA SER A 371 20.13 0.75 -5.39
C SER A 371 20.94 -0.23 -6.27
N ASP A 372 20.75 -0.13 -7.59
CA ASP A 372 21.55 -0.93 -8.54
C ASP A 372 22.99 -0.41 -8.65
N TRP A 373 23.23 0.86 -8.40
CA TRP A 373 24.58 1.46 -8.50
C TRP A 373 25.40 1.29 -7.23
N ILE A 374 24.92 1.74 -6.05
CA ILE A 374 25.70 1.75 -4.79
C ILE A 374 25.48 0.53 -3.90
N GLY A 375 24.46 -0.28 -4.20
CA GLY A 375 24.05 -1.47 -3.43
C GLY A 375 22.83 -1.23 -2.54
N ARG A 376 22.18 -2.33 -2.14
CA ARG A 376 20.89 -2.33 -1.42
C ARG A 376 21.05 -1.74 0.00
N LYS A 377 22.03 -2.24 0.74
CA LYS A 377 22.32 -1.79 2.12
C LYS A 377 22.62 -0.30 2.18
N LYS A 378 23.50 0.20 1.30
CA LYS A 378 23.86 1.62 1.27
C LYS A 378 22.68 2.51 0.91
N THR A 379 21.85 2.07 -0.05
CA THR A 379 20.63 2.79 -0.44
C THR A 379 19.66 2.89 0.73
N SER A 380 19.41 1.79 1.46
CA SER A 380 18.54 1.80 2.64
C SER A 380 19.07 2.74 3.74
N ILE A 381 20.39 2.78 3.96
CA ILE A 381 21.01 3.72 4.92
C ILE A 381 20.75 5.18 4.48
N VAL A 382 20.93 5.50 3.21
CA VAL A 382 20.66 6.84 2.67
C VAL A 382 19.20 7.22 2.84
N LEU A 383 18.28 6.32 2.48
CA LEU A 383 16.84 6.55 2.56
C LEU A 383 16.38 6.80 4.01
N LEU A 384 16.77 5.95 4.98
CA LEU A 384 16.43 6.15 6.39
C LEU A 384 17.02 7.43 6.98
N SER A 385 18.24 7.78 6.57
CA SER A 385 18.85 9.05 6.98
C SER A 385 18.08 10.24 6.39
N SER A 386 17.63 10.13 5.13
CA SER A 386 16.83 11.15 4.47
C SER A 386 15.47 11.33 5.13
N CYS A 387 14.77 10.23 5.50
CA CYS A 387 13.51 10.27 6.26
C CYS A 387 13.68 11.10 7.54
N THR A 388 14.73 10.79 8.31
CA THR A 388 15.02 11.49 9.57
C THR A 388 15.24 12.99 9.36
N VAL A 389 16.06 13.36 8.40
CA VAL A 389 16.38 14.77 8.12
C VAL A 389 15.14 15.51 7.58
N PHE A 390 14.44 14.93 6.62
CA PHE A 390 13.27 15.59 6.01
C PHE A 390 12.14 15.78 7.01
N MET A 391 11.83 14.80 7.88
CA MET A 391 10.79 14.95 8.90
C MET A 391 11.13 16.03 9.93
N VAL A 392 12.37 16.08 10.39
CA VAL A 392 12.80 17.14 11.31
C VAL A 392 12.67 18.51 10.66
N LEU A 393 13.10 18.66 9.41
CA LEU A 393 12.99 19.91 8.67
C LEU A 393 11.54 20.28 8.36
N GLU A 394 10.68 19.32 8.04
CA GLU A 394 9.24 19.52 7.84
C GLU A 394 8.59 20.12 9.09
N PHE A 395 8.84 19.54 10.24
CA PHE A 395 8.26 20.01 11.51
C PHE A 395 8.82 21.38 11.94
N LEU A 396 10.11 21.62 11.70
CA LEU A 396 10.67 22.96 11.88
C LEU A 396 10.07 23.97 10.89
N GLY A 397 9.83 23.55 9.66
CA GLY A 397 9.16 24.37 8.64
C GLY A 397 7.74 24.75 9.04
N LEU A 398 6.96 23.79 9.57
CA LEU A 398 5.62 24.07 10.12
C LEU A 398 5.70 25.04 11.30
N TYR A 399 6.64 24.85 12.22
CA TYR A 399 6.79 25.70 13.39
C TYR A 399 7.19 27.16 13.05
N TYR A 400 8.09 27.34 12.07
CA TYR A 400 8.57 28.65 11.65
C TYR A 400 7.78 29.26 10.49
N GLY A 401 6.72 28.59 10.01
CA GLY A 401 5.88 29.08 8.91
C GLY A 401 6.64 29.20 7.57
N TRP A 402 7.41 28.15 7.22
CA TRP A 402 8.08 28.14 5.92
C TRP A 402 7.08 28.09 4.77
N PRO A 403 7.48 28.50 3.55
CA PRO A 403 6.61 28.43 2.38
C PRO A 403 6.05 27.04 2.13
N ASP A 404 4.78 26.94 1.73
CA ASP A 404 4.01 25.70 1.54
C ASP A 404 4.71 24.72 0.59
N TRP A 405 5.40 25.22 -0.44
CA TRP A 405 6.13 24.38 -1.38
C TRP A 405 7.34 23.69 -0.74
N ILE A 406 8.02 24.32 0.21
CA ILE A 406 9.14 23.68 0.95
C ILE A 406 8.59 22.58 1.84
N ILE A 407 7.52 22.84 2.58
CA ILE A 407 6.88 21.87 3.47
C ILE A 407 6.38 20.68 2.65
N GLY A 408 5.75 20.94 1.50
CA GLY A 408 5.28 19.88 0.60
C GLY A 408 6.42 19.02 0.04
N LEU A 409 7.52 19.62 -0.38
CA LEU A 409 8.70 18.86 -0.85
C LEU A 409 9.35 18.04 0.27
N LEU A 410 9.41 18.56 1.49
CA LEU A 410 9.94 17.82 2.65
C LEU A 410 9.04 16.65 3.02
N LEU A 411 7.72 16.86 3.10
CA LEU A 411 6.72 15.81 3.33
C LEU A 411 6.84 14.69 2.29
N GLY A 412 6.89 15.03 1.00
CA GLY A 412 7.04 14.04 -0.06
C GLY A 412 8.40 13.35 -0.03
N GLY A 413 9.44 14.03 0.42
CA GLY A 413 10.76 13.45 0.65
C GLY A 413 10.72 12.37 1.74
N VAL A 414 10.01 12.63 2.85
CA VAL A 414 9.77 11.63 3.93
C VAL A 414 9.03 10.42 3.39
N LEU A 415 7.87 10.63 2.77
CA LEU A 415 7.01 9.57 2.25
C LEU A 415 7.73 8.71 1.19
N GLY A 416 8.34 9.36 0.19
CA GLY A 416 9.05 8.65 -0.86
C GLY A 416 10.25 7.87 -0.36
N ALA A 417 10.99 8.41 0.61
CA ALA A 417 12.14 7.71 1.18
C ALA A 417 11.73 6.52 2.07
N ASP A 418 10.64 6.64 2.81
CA ASP A 418 10.09 5.56 3.65
C ASP A 418 9.57 4.40 2.79
N TRP A 419 8.74 4.69 1.79
CA TRP A 419 8.21 3.68 0.87
C TRP A 419 9.31 3.01 0.05
N ALA A 420 10.27 3.80 -0.48
CA ALA A 420 11.42 3.26 -1.19
C ALA A 420 12.29 2.36 -0.30
N ASN A 421 12.45 2.70 0.99
CA ASN A 421 13.18 1.87 1.94
C ASN A 421 12.50 0.51 2.16
N GLY A 422 11.17 0.48 2.28
CA GLY A 422 10.40 -0.76 2.36
C GLY A 422 10.66 -1.67 1.15
N ASP A 423 10.65 -1.10 -0.08
CA ASP A 423 10.95 -1.85 -1.31
C ASP A 423 12.39 -2.40 -1.32
N VAL A 424 13.37 -1.61 -0.89
CA VAL A 424 14.78 -2.05 -0.83
C VAL A 424 14.98 -3.16 0.20
N LEU A 425 14.35 -3.06 1.39
CA LEU A 425 14.43 -4.10 2.42
C LEU A 425 13.74 -5.40 1.98
N SER A 426 12.62 -5.29 1.27
CA SER A 426 11.93 -6.40 0.63
C SER A 426 12.86 -7.12 -0.35
N LEU A 427 13.51 -6.38 -1.23
CA LEU A 427 14.47 -6.92 -2.19
C LEU A 427 15.64 -7.62 -1.48
N MET A 428 16.21 -7.01 -0.43
CA MET A 428 17.28 -7.60 0.37
C MET A 428 16.87 -8.91 1.03
N ALA A 429 15.65 -8.99 1.56
CA ALA A 429 15.11 -10.22 2.14
C ALA A 429 15.02 -11.34 1.09
N GLY A 430 14.51 -11.00 -0.10
CA GLY A 430 14.41 -11.92 -1.24
C GLY A 430 15.77 -12.38 -1.80
N GLU A 431 16.78 -11.50 -1.81
CA GLU A 431 18.14 -11.82 -2.23
C GLU A 431 18.93 -12.61 -1.17
N SER A 432 18.49 -12.62 0.08
CA SER A 432 19.15 -13.31 1.20
C SER A 432 18.67 -14.74 1.43
N CYS A 433 17.82 -15.29 0.57
CA CYS A 433 17.27 -16.64 0.72
C CYS A 433 17.32 -17.44 -0.58
N PRO A 434 17.35 -18.79 -0.48
CA PRO A 434 17.32 -19.69 -1.63
C PRO A 434 16.04 -19.52 -2.45
N THR A 435 16.12 -19.77 -3.77
CA THR A 435 15.00 -19.60 -4.70
C THR A 435 13.78 -20.48 -4.36
N ASN A 436 14.01 -21.69 -3.88
CA ASN A 436 12.95 -22.65 -3.54
C ASN A 436 12.04 -22.23 -2.37
N ILE A 437 12.56 -21.41 -1.43
CA ILE A 437 11.80 -20.93 -0.26
C ILE A 437 11.56 -19.42 -0.30
N ARG A 438 12.02 -18.72 -1.34
CA ARG A 438 11.95 -17.25 -1.44
C ARG A 438 10.54 -16.70 -1.23
N ALA A 439 9.55 -17.25 -1.92
CA ALA A 439 8.16 -16.80 -1.78
C ALA A 439 7.66 -16.89 -0.32
N SER A 440 8.04 -17.96 0.38
CA SER A 440 7.66 -18.15 1.78
C SER A 440 8.42 -17.21 2.73
N VAL A 441 9.70 -16.92 2.46
CA VAL A 441 10.49 -15.93 3.22
C VAL A 441 9.95 -14.52 2.97
N MET A 442 9.54 -14.18 1.75
CA MET A 442 8.88 -12.92 1.45
C MET A 442 7.55 -12.76 2.20
N SER A 443 6.79 -13.84 2.37
CA SER A 443 5.59 -13.82 3.23
C SER A 443 5.94 -13.57 4.70
N SER A 444 7.04 -14.14 5.21
CA SER A 444 7.54 -13.85 6.56
C SER A 444 7.95 -12.39 6.68
N TRP A 445 8.69 -11.84 5.71
CA TRP A 445 9.06 -10.43 5.68
C TRP A 445 7.82 -9.52 5.69
N SER A 446 6.81 -9.80 4.86
CA SER A 446 5.54 -9.06 4.85
C SER A 446 4.81 -9.12 6.20
N THR A 447 4.98 -10.21 6.95
CA THR A 447 4.41 -10.31 8.30
C THR A 447 5.10 -9.34 9.27
N PHE A 448 6.42 -9.24 9.24
CA PHE A 448 7.17 -8.28 10.06
C PHE A 448 6.85 -6.83 9.67
N PHE A 449 6.76 -6.54 8.38
CA PHE A 449 6.27 -5.26 7.84
C PHE A 449 4.88 -4.93 8.40
N GLY A 450 3.93 -5.86 8.29
CA GLY A 450 2.57 -5.68 8.81
C GLY A 450 2.50 -5.48 10.32
N ILE A 451 3.36 -6.15 11.10
CA ILE A 451 3.47 -5.94 12.56
C ILE A 451 3.90 -4.50 12.86
N GLY A 452 4.93 -3.99 12.17
CA GLY A 452 5.38 -2.61 12.31
C GLY A 452 4.26 -1.61 12.01
N MET A 453 3.54 -1.79 10.91
CA MET A 453 2.39 -0.96 10.54
C MET A 453 1.26 -1.00 11.59
N ILE A 454 0.88 -2.19 12.05
CA ILE A 454 -0.20 -2.33 13.06
C ILE A 454 0.19 -1.61 14.34
N LEU A 455 1.42 -1.77 14.81
CA LEU A 455 1.91 -1.06 15.98
C LEU A 455 1.94 0.45 15.78
N SER A 456 2.35 0.91 14.60
CA SER A 456 2.34 2.33 14.24
C SER A 456 0.94 2.93 14.31
N PHE A 457 -0.07 2.28 13.73
CA PHE A 457 -1.45 2.75 13.82
C PHE A 457 -2.02 2.65 15.24
N ALA A 458 -1.61 1.66 16.03
CA ALA A 458 -1.99 1.59 17.45
C ALA A 458 -1.42 2.79 18.23
N ILE A 459 -0.20 3.20 17.96
CA ILE A 459 0.40 4.43 18.52
C ILE A 459 -0.39 5.64 18.08
N SER A 460 -0.72 5.75 16.81
CA SER A 460 -1.53 6.84 16.25
C SER A 460 -2.96 6.90 16.84
N ALA A 461 -3.52 5.76 17.23
CA ALA A 461 -4.82 5.70 17.91
C ALA A 461 -4.75 6.20 19.36
N ILE A 462 -3.62 6.03 20.02
CA ILE A 462 -3.41 6.42 21.43
C ILE A 462 -2.92 7.86 21.54
N ALA A 463 -2.08 8.30 20.63
CA ALA A 463 -1.41 9.59 20.64
C ALA A 463 -2.35 10.80 20.84
N PRO A 464 -3.49 10.93 20.13
CA PRO A 464 -4.39 12.07 20.30
C PRO A 464 -5.00 12.17 21.70
N LYS A 465 -5.22 11.02 22.38
CA LYS A 465 -5.77 10.99 23.74
C LYS A 465 -4.78 11.41 24.81
N ILE A 466 -3.50 11.13 24.58
CA ILE A 466 -2.43 11.44 25.56
C ILE A 466 -1.91 12.86 25.34
N ALA A 467 -1.69 13.23 24.09
CA ALA A 467 -0.99 14.46 23.72
C ALA A 467 -1.93 15.58 23.26
N GLY A 468 -3.22 15.29 23.05
CA GLY A 468 -4.12 16.23 22.38
C GLY A 468 -3.70 16.49 20.93
N THR A 469 -4.32 17.49 20.30
CA THR A 469 -3.98 17.88 18.92
C THR A 469 -2.68 18.68 18.86
N THR A 470 -2.41 19.52 19.83
CA THR A 470 -1.25 20.42 19.92
C THR A 470 0.10 19.67 19.88
N TYR A 471 0.18 18.55 20.61
CA TYR A 471 1.43 17.76 20.72
C TYR A 471 1.43 16.49 19.87
N LEU A 472 0.41 16.29 19.01
CA LEU A 472 0.28 15.09 18.19
C LEU A 472 1.51 14.85 17.29
N SER A 473 1.94 15.89 16.58
CA SER A 473 3.11 15.82 15.70
C SER A 473 4.41 15.62 16.47
N LEU A 474 4.51 16.11 17.71
CA LEU A 474 5.66 15.82 18.57
C LEU A 474 5.74 14.32 18.92
N VAL A 475 4.60 13.68 19.20
CA VAL A 475 4.55 12.22 19.42
C VAL A 475 5.01 11.48 18.15
N TYR A 476 4.54 11.90 16.98
CA TYR A 476 4.96 11.31 15.70
C TYR A 476 6.48 11.46 15.50
N LEU A 477 7.04 12.62 15.76
CA LEU A 477 8.49 12.85 15.68
C LEU A 477 9.27 11.94 16.63
N CYS A 478 8.82 11.86 17.89
CA CYS A 478 9.45 11.05 18.94
C CYS A 478 9.37 9.53 18.69
N VAL A 479 8.46 9.08 17.85
CA VAL A 479 8.37 7.67 17.44
C VAL A 479 9.17 7.43 16.17
N SER A 480 8.97 8.24 15.13
CA SER A 480 9.54 8.01 13.81
C SER A 480 11.06 8.15 13.77
N VAL A 481 11.60 9.23 14.31
CA VAL A 481 13.05 9.46 14.30
C VAL A 481 13.82 8.37 15.04
N PRO A 482 13.48 7.99 16.28
CA PRO A 482 14.14 6.86 16.93
C PRO A 482 13.97 5.53 16.20
N SER A 483 12.80 5.27 15.59
CA SER A 483 12.57 4.02 14.86
C SER A 483 13.50 3.91 13.63
N TRP A 484 13.63 4.97 12.86
CA TRP A 484 14.56 5.00 11.73
C TRP A 484 16.02 4.89 12.16
N VAL A 485 16.42 5.59 13.23
CA VAL A 485 17.79 5.51 13.76
C VAL A 485 18.11 4.11 14.26
N VAL A 486 17.19 3.44 14.96
CA VAL A 486 17.38 2.06 15.44
C VAL A 486 17.42 1.08 14.27
N SER A 487 16.54 1.24 13.28
CA SER A 487 16.57 0.43 12.05
C SER A 487 17.89 0.61 11.30
N LEU A 488 18.36 1.84 11.15
CA LEU A 488 19.65 2.18 10.55
C LEU A 488 20.82 1.50 11.30
N PHE A 489 20.80 1.52 12.63
CA PHE A 489 21.80 0.83 13.45
C PHE A 489 21.82 -0.68 13.19
N PHE A 490 20.65 -1.33 13.11
CA PHE A 490 20.57 -2.75 12.76
C PHE A 490 21.11 -3.03 11.38
N LEU A 491 20.77 -2.21 10.38
CA LEU A 491 21.27 -2.35 9.02
C LEU A 491 22.79 -2.19 8.97
N MET A 492 23.34 -1.20 9.63
CA MET A 492 24.79 -0.96 9.61
C MET A 492 25.58 -2.12 10.22
N ILE A 493 25.16 -2.63 11.37
CA ILE A 493 25.95 -3.58 12.17
C ILE A 493 25.62 -5.04 11.86
N LYS A 494 24.35 -5.37 11.63
CA LYS A 494 23.88 -6.76 11.56
C LYS A 494 23.61 -7.27 10.16
N VAL A 495 23.37 -6.39 9.19
CA VAL A 495 22.99 -6.78 7.83
C VAL A 495 24.16 -6.61 6.88
N LYS A 496 24.39 -7.61 6.01
CA LYS A 496 25.42 -7.57 4.96
C LYS A 496 24.80 -7.09 3.64
N GLU A 497 25.64 -6.55 2.75
CA GLU A 497 25.22 -6.16 1.39
C GLU A 497 24.76 -7.40 0.59
N THR A 498 23.67 -7.25 -0.15
CA THR A 498 23.09 -8.33 -0.95
C THR A 498 23.28 -8.16 -2.45
N LYS A 499 23.74 -6.97 -2.90
CA LYS A 499 24.03 -6.71 -4.32
C LYS A 499 25.01 -7.70 -4.89
N GLY A 500 24.65 -8.31 -6.04
CA GLY A 500 25.51 -9.23 -6.78
C GLY A 500 25.61 -10.64 -6.16
N THR A 501 24.75 -10.98 -5.20
CA THR A 501 24.65 -12.35 -4.70
C THR A 501 24.14 -13.26 -5.82
N ASP A 502 24.96 -14.22 -6.25
CA ASP A 502 24.56 -15.21 -7.25
C ASP A 502 23.59 -16.20 -6.60
N LEU A 503 22.33 -16.04 -6.95
CA LEU A 503 21.20 -16.77 -6.36
C LEU A 503 21.20 -18.28 -6.72
N ASN A 504 22.02 -18.68 -7.69
CA ASN A 504 22.02 -20.05 -8.20
C ASN A 504 23.15 -20.93 -7.66
N THR A 505 24.24 -20.37 -7.13
CA THR A 505 25.49 -21.13 -6.93
C THR A 505 26.00 -21.25 -5.50
N LYS A 506 25.64 -20.36 -4.55
CA LYS A 506 26.25 -20.44 -3.20
C LYS A 506 25.29 -20.72 -2.05
N ILE A 507 24.03 -20.38 -2.19
CA ILE A 507 23.05 -20.52 -1.09
C ILE A 507 22.39 -21.91 -1.13
N GLY A 508 22.31 -22.54 -2.30
CA GLY A 508 21.80 -23.90 -2.45
C GLY A 508 22.70 -24.95 -1.77
N GLN A 509 24.02 -24.80 -1.86
CA GLN A 509 24.96 -25.71 -1.21
C GLN A 509 24.97 -25.57 0.31
N ASN A 510 25.03 -24.36 0.84
CA ASN A 510 25.00 -24.15 2.30
C ASN A 510 23.66 -24.51 2.97
N ALA A 511 22.54 -24.47 2.23
CA ALA A 511 21.24 -24.89 2.76
C ALA A 511 21.12 -26.43 2.83
N ILE A 512 21.73 -27.14 1.89
CA ILE A 512 21.79 -28.61 1.89
C ILE A 512 22.73 -29.09 3.03
N ASP A 513 23.84 -28.40 3.25
CA ASP A 513 24.79 -28.74 4.32
C ASP A 513 24.20 -28.50 5.71
N VAL A 514 23.40 -27.44 5.91
CA VAL A 514 22.71 -27.17 7.19
C VAL A 514 21.58 -28.18 7.45
N VAL A 515 20.90 -28.67 6.43
CA VAL A 515 19.86 -29.71 6.56
C VAL A 515 20.50 -31.07 6.85
N SER A 516 21.59 -31.39 6.18
CA SER A 516 22.32 -32.66 6.40
C SER A 516 23.02 -32.74 7.76
N GLU A 517 23.52 -31.61 8.30
CA GLU A 517 24.08 -31.56 9.66
C GLU A 517 22.99 -31.64 10.78
N THR A 518 21.74 -31.31 10.45
CA THR A 518 20.63 -31.37 11.41
C THR A 518 19.98 -32.76 11.47
N GLU A 519 20.12 -33.57 10.42
CA GLU A 519 19.69 -34.98 10.39
C GLU A 519 20.71 -35.96 10.97
N GLN A 520 21.95 -35.50 11.21
CA GLN A 520 23.02 -36.30 11.85
C GLN A 520 23.22 -35.98 13.33
N ARG A 521 22.42 -35.11 13.92
CA ARG A 521 22.35 -34.87 15.36
C ARG A 521 20.94 -35.15 15.88
#